data_ccea32277c760e29915061b0a81b4ae8
#
_entry.id   ccea32277c760e29915061b0a81b4ae8
#
_cell.length_a   1.000
_cell.length_b   1.000
_cell.length_c   1.000
_cell.angle_alpha   90.00
_cell.angle_beta   90.00
_cell.angle_gamma   90.00
#
_symmetry.space_group_name_H-M   'P 1'
#
loop_
_entity.id
_entity.type
_entity.pdbx_description
1 polymer ?
#
loop_
_entity_poly.entity_id
_entity_poly.type
_entity_poly.pdbx_seq_one_letter_code
_entity_poly.pdbx_strand_id
1 'polypeptide(L)'
;MLPRQRFLAALDGEEPDRPPLAHVSALTTIELQERTNCYMPEVHHNPEKLVKLLAANHEILCFDAVTFILNYFNEPAALGCEIRWGSEKELPAVVSHPWSKLEDAFVTENLLDREPIEVYLKALRIAKERYGDKVAVLGKVMGPFSMVLAMHGIKNTLVNLIKEPEKIRHFINVATGILIECANAQFDEGIDALAIGEGGAGGNMLSPKMHEEFLLDAHRRMIERIKGPTIMHICGDITPRLHLLSTIGLACFNFDWAIKPKVMRELSRGKFRIMGNINTSDLLMASPDVIERQVVENLEAGVDIISPGCAISPTCPNSNLTAMSRAIERWVDRKNPD
;
A
#
# COMPACT_ATOMS: atom_id res chain seq x y z
N MET A 1 -19.54 -15.51 0.60
CA MET A 1 -18.13 -15.77 0.20
C MET A 1 -17.20 -15.68 1.41
N LEU A 2 -16.05 -16.41 1.38
CA LEU A 2 -14.98 -16.16 2.34
C LEU A 2 -14.33 -14.79 2.05
N PRO A 3 -13.73 -14.10 3.05
CA PRO A 3 -13.04 -12.82 2.85
C PRO A 3 -12.03 -12.83 1.69
N ARG A 4 -11.19 -13.88 1.60
CA ARG A 4 -10.25 -14.06 0.49
C ARG A 4 -10.94 -14.10 -0.88
N GLN A 5 -11.98 -14.90 -1.00
CA GLN A 5 -12.74 -15.05 -2.26
C GLN A 5 -13.38 -13.71 -2.68
N ARG A 6 -13.95 -12.99 -1.71
CA ARG A 6 -14.58 -11.68 -1.90
C ARG A 6 -13.58 -10.64 -2.40
N PHE A 7 -12.41 -10.57 -1.78
CA PHE A 7 -11.37 -9.63 -2.18
C PHE A 7 -10.84 -9.94 -3.59
N LEU A 8 -10.57 -11.21 -3.90
CA LEU A 8 -10.06 -11.61 -5.22
C LEU A 8 -11.11 -11.40 -6.31
N ALA A 9 -12.38 -11.75 -6.07
CA ALA A 9 -13.46 -11.48 -7.02
C ALA A 9 -13.55 -9.98 -7.36
N ALA A 10 -13.52 -9.08 -6.35
CA ALA A 10 -13.52 -7.65 -6.60
C ALA A 10 -12.27 -7.18 -7.37
N LEU A 11 -11.08 -7.73 -7.08
CA LEU A 11 -9.84 -7.39 -7.75
C LEU A 11 -9.84 -7.85 -9.22
N ASP A 12 -10.40 -9.02 -9.51
CA ASP A 12 -10.52 -9.60 -10.86
C ASP A 12 -11.69 -9.00 -11.65
N GLY A 13 -12.55 -8.25 -10.99
CA GLY A 13 -13.71 -7.60 -11.59
C GLY A 13 -14.93 -8.49 -11.70
N GLU A 14 -14.96 -9.54 -10.95
CA GLU A 14 -16.15 -10.34 -10.70
C GLU A 14 -17.01 -9.69 -9.62
N GLU A 15 -18.28 -10.07 -9.54
CA GLU A 15 -19.23 -9.53 -8.55
C GLU A 15 -19.11 -10.30 -7.22
N PRO A 16 -18.60 -9.70 -6.14
CA PRO A 16 -18.59 -10.32 -4.82
C PRO A 16 -19.98 -10.23 -4.15
N ASP A 17 -20.19 -11.06 -3.10
CA ASP A 17 -21.41 -10.99 -2.27
C ASP A 17 -21.60 -9.63 -1.57
N ARG A 18 -20.55 -8.89 -1.34
CA ARG A 18 -20.50 -7.48 -0.93
C ARG A 18 -19.14 -6.86 -1.31
N PRO A 19 -19.04 -5.53 -1.42
CA PRO A 19 -17.74 -4.90 -1.57
C PRO A 19 -16.80 -5.26 -0.41
N PRO A 20 -15.55 -5.69 -0.69
CA PRO A 20 -14.59 -6.00 0.35
C PRO A 20 -14.06 -4.74 1.03
N LEU A 21 -13.63 -4.93 2.29
CA LEU A 21 -12.88 -3.95 3.06
C LEU A 21 -11.41 -4.39 3.13
N ALA A 22 -10.50 -3.59 2.58
CA ALA A 22 -9.07 -3.89 2.61
C ALA A 22 -8.25 -2.60 2.74
N HIS A 23 -6.93 -2.72 2.89
CA HIS A 23 -6.03 -1.57 2.86
C HIS A 23 -4.72 -1.94 2.17
N VAL A 24 -4.00 -0.94 1.65
CA VAL A 24 -2.68 -1.10 1.02
C VAL A 24 -1.68 -0.04 1.50
N SER A 25 -1.95 0.58 2.62
CA SER A 25 -1.08 1.52 3.34
C SER A 25 -0.95 1.11 4.80
N ALA A 26 0.02 1.68 5.53
CA ALA A 26 0.30 1.26 6.91
C ALA A 26 -0.95 1.37 7.79
N LEU A 27 -1.29 0.28 8.44
CA LEU A 27 -2.40 0.18 9.39
C LEU A 27 -1.99 -0.68 10.58
N THR A 28 -1.80 -0.03 11.70
CA THR A 28 -1.83 -0.61 13.04
C THR A 28 -2.28 0.47 14.01
N THR A 29 -2.85 0.08 15.13
CA THR A 29 -3.27 1.03 16.17
C THR A 29 -2.67 0.63 17.52
N ILE A 30 -2.62 1.57 18.47
CA ILE A 30 -2.21 1.27 19.85
C ILE A 30 -3.12 0.17 20.44
N GLU A 31 -4.42 0.27 20.21
CA GLU A 31 -5.38 -0.74 20.67
C GLU A 31 -5.12 -2.14 20.08
N LEU A 32 -4.69 -2.24 18.80
CA LEU A 32 -4.31 -3.52 18.20
C LEU A 32 -3.00 -4.04 18.79
N GLN A 33 -2.01 -3.18 19.01
CA GLN A 33 -0.75 -3.54 19.65
C GLN A 33 -0.99 -4.09 21.07
N GLU A 34 -1.83 -3.42 21.88
CA GLU A 34 -2.22 -3.86 23.21
C GLU A 34 -2.96 -5.22 23.17
N ARG A 35 -3.97 -5.37 22.31
CA ARG A 35 -4.77 -6.59 22.20
C ARG A 35 -3.96 -7.81 21.76
N THR A 36 -2.97 -7.60 20.92
CA THR A 36 -2.10 -8.66 20.43
C THR A 36 -0.87 -8.91 21.31
N ASN A 37 -0.55 -7.96 22.19
CA ASN A 37 0.73 -7.90 22.91
C ASN A 37 1.93 -7.95 21.96
N CYS A 38 1.82 -7.20 20.82
CA CYS A 38 2.86 -7.10 19.79
C CYS A 38 3.04 -5.64 19.45
N TYR A 39 4.22 -5.10 19.74
CA TYR A 39 4.48 -3.66 19.70
C TYR A 39 5.54 -3.27 18.67
N MET A 40 5.39 -2.09 18.07
CA MET A 40 6.49 -1.43 17.37
C MET A 40 7.52 -0.91 18.39
N PRO A 41 8.84 -0.95 18.08
CA PRO A 41 9.42 -1.41 16.82
C PRO A 41 9.70 -2.92 16.73
N GLU A 42 9.49 -3.70 17.78
CA GLU A 42 9.87 -5.12 17.87
C GLU A 42 9.28 -5.99 16.75
N VAL A 43 8.05 -5.69 16.34
CA VAL A 43 7.35 -6.45 15.28
C VAL A 43 8.10 -6.43 13.94
N HIS A 44 8.90 -5.38 13.67
CA HIS A 44 9.66 -5.29 12.42
C HIS A 44 10.80 -6.30 12.31
N HIS A 45 11.25 -6.84 13.45
CA HIS A 45 12.35 -7.79 13.57
C HIS A 45 11.90 -9.19 14.01
N ASN A 46 10.58 -9.40 14.16
CA ASN A 46 10.02 -10.68 14.61
C ASN A 46 8.84 -11.09 13.72
N PRO A 47 9.00 -12.11 12.85
CA PRO A 47 7.98 -12.51 11.88
C PRO A 47 6.69 -12.99 12.55
N GLU A 48 6.77 -13.72 13.68
CA GLU A 48 5.60 -14.20 14.42
C GLU A 48 4.76 -13.06 15.01
N LYS A 49 5.44 -12.08 15.62
CA LYS A 49 4.78 -10.90 16.18
C LYS A 49 4.20 -10.01 15.10
N LEU A 50 4.89 -9.86 13.96
CA LEU A 50 4.39 -9.12 12.81
C LEU A 50 3.12 -9.74 12.27
N VAL A 51 3.10 -11.06 12.05
CA VAL A 51 1.91 -11.79 11.61
C VAL A 51 0.75 -11.61 12.58
N LYS A 52 0.98 -11.82 13.88
CA LYS A 52 -0.04 -11.70 14.90
C LYS A 52 -0.65 -10.29 14.96
N LEU A 53 0.19 -9.25 14.86
CA LEU A 53 -0.28 -7.87 14.86
C LEU A 53 -1.11 -7.55 13.61
N LEU A 54 -0.64 -7.94 12.43
CA LEU A 54 -1.32 -7.59 11.18
C LEU A 54 -2.58 -8.45 10.93
N ALA A 55 -2.60 -9.70 11.38
CA ALA A 55 -3.79 -10.55 11.34
C ALA A 55 -4.96 -9.96 12.15
N ALA A 56 -4.67 -9.16 13.18
CA ALA A 56 -5.69 -8.48 13.98
C ALA A 56 -6.54 -7.48 13.14
N ASN A 57 -6.06 -7.02 12.00
CA ASN A 57 -6.88 -6.23 11.07
C ASN A 57 -8.07 -7.06 10.54
N HIS A 58 -7.86 -8.35 10.30
CA HIS A 58 -8.94 -9.27 9.94
C HIS A 58 -9.74 -9.71 11.18
N GLU A 59 -9.07 -10.21 12.21
CA GLU A 59 -9.70 -10.86 13.36
C GLU A 59 -10.52 -9.87 14.24
N ILE A 60 -10.09 -8.60 14.30
CA ILE A 60 -10.69 -7.58 15.19
C ILE A 60 -11.44 -6.51 14.39
N LEU A 61 -10.90 -6.07 13.27
CA LEU A 61 -11.46 -4.97 12.47
C LEU A 61 -12.28 -5.46 11.27
N CYS A 62 -12.35 -6.79 11.03
CA CYS A 62 -13.12 -7.43 9.97
C CYS A 62 -12.69 -7.05 8.54
N PHE A 63 -11.40 -6.76 8.31
CA PHE A 63 -10.86 -6.56 6.97
C PHE A 63 -10.84 -7.88 6.18
N ASP A 64 -11.11 -7.82 4.89
CA ASP A 64 -11.12 -8.99 3.98
C ASP A 64 -9.72 -9.35 3.46
N ALA A 65 -8.71 -8.53 3.78
CA ALA A 65 -7.30 -8.78 3.47
C ALA A 65 -6.40 -8.41 4.66
N VAL A 66 -5.29 -9.14 4.79
CA VAL A 66 -4.18 -8.81 5.71
C VAL A 66 -3.03 -8.29 4.87
N THR A 67 -2.65 -7.03 5.08
CA THR A 67 -1.63 -6.35 4.28
C THR A 67 -0.36 -6.12 5.08
N PHE A 68 0.76 -6.58 4.55
CA PHE A 68 2.07 -6.52 5.21
C PHE A 68 2.83 -5.22 4.86
N ILE A 69 2.21 -4.04 5.04
CA ILE A 69 2.80 -2.75 4.66
C ILE A 69 3.45 -1.99 5.83
N LEU A 70 3.37 -2.49 7.04
CA LEU A 70 3.97 -1.83 8.20
C LEU A 70 5.50 -1.71 8.05
N ASN A 71 6.13 -2.69 7.40
CA ASN A 71 7.56 -2.71 7.08
C ASN A 71 7.88 -1.97 5.77
N TYR A 72 7.36 -0.78 5.57
CA TYR A 72 7.46 -0.03 4.30
C TYR A 72 8.90 0.25 3.84
N PHE A 73 9.86 0.36 4.75
CA PHE A 73 11.24 0.70 4.45
C PHE A 73 12.22 -0.49 4.47
N ASN A 74 11.74 -1.72 4.25
CA ASN A 74 12.61 -2.90 4.24
C ASN A 74 13.70 -2.81 3.15
N GLU A 75 13.34 -2.42 1.93
CA GLU A 75 14.25 -2.36 0.81
C GLU A 75 15.34 -1.30 1.03
N PRO A 76 15.03 -0.04 1.42
CA PRO A 76 16.05 0.92 1.81
C PRO A 76 16.94 0.45 2.96
N ALA A 77 16.36 -0.15 4.01
CA ALA A 77 17.13 -0.64 5.15
C ALA A 77 18.13 -1.73 4.75
N ALA A 78 17.69 -2.69 3.92
CA ALA A 78 18.55 -3.74 3.39
C ALA A 78 19.70 -3.20 2.52
N LEU A 79 19.55 -2.02 1.94
CA LEU A 79 20.55 -1.31 1.15
C LEU A 79 21.38 -0.31 1.95
N GLY A 80 21.29 -0.34 3.28
CA GLY A 80 22.12 0.45 4.18
C GLY A 80 21.55 1.83 4.55
N CYS A 81 20.28 2.10 4.24
CA CYS A 81 19.59 3.27 4.76
C CYS A 81 19.30 3.07 6.25
N GLU A 82 19.65 4.04 7.07
CA GLU A 82 19.29 4.02 8.48
C GLU A 82 17.81 4.34 8.63
N ILE A 83 17.08 3.44 9.28
CA ILE A 83 15.64 3.57 9.55
C ILE A 83 15.41 3.67 11.04
N ARG A 84 14.69 4.71 11.47
CA ARG A 84 14.05 4.74 12.77
C ARG A 84 12.75 3.96 12.64
N TRP A 85 12.69 2.77 13.25
CA TRP A 85 11.58 1.84 13.10
C TRP A 85 10.29 2.24 13.83
N GLY A 86 10.23 3.46 14.33
CA GLY A 86 9.04 4.02 14.98
C GLY A 86 8.92 3.63 16.44
N SER A 87 7.71 3.73 16.95
CA SER A 87 7.30 3.36 18.31
C SER A 87 5.82 2.95 18.29
N GLU A 88 5.26 2.62 19.44
CA GLU A 88 3.82 2.33 19.56
C GLU A 88 2.92 3.43 18.95
N LYS A 89 3.41 4.67 18.92
CA LYS A 89 2.67 5.86 18.47
C LYS A 89 3.15 6.44 17.13
N GLU A 90 4.28 5.97 16.61
CA GLU A 90 4.92 6.55 15.44
C GLU A 90 5.26 5.47 14.41
N LEU A 91 4.96 5.74 13.15
CA LEU A 91 5.39 4.89 12.04
C LEU A 91 6.90 5.03 11.76
N PRO A 92 7.53 4.04 11.09
CA PRO A 92 8.93 4.11 10.67
C PRO A 92 9.24 5.33 9.80
N ALA A 93 10.48 5.83 9.90
CA ALA A 93 10.98 6.96 9.11
C ALA A 93 12.44 6.79 8.71
N VAL A 94 12.79 7.30 7.53
CA VAL A 94 14.16 7.34 7.01
C VAL A 94 14.99 8.36 7.76
N VAL A 95 16.22 7.98 8.14
CA VAL A 95 17.20 8.85 8.85
C VAL A 95 18.39 9.22 7.95
N SER A 96 18.88 8.30 7.12
CA SER A 96 20.03 8.54 6.24
C SER A 96 19.71 8.24 4.76
N HIS A 97 20.51 8.78 3.85
CA HIS A 97 20.31 8.70 2.41
C HIS A 97 21.62 8.25 1.72
N PRO A 98 21.88 6.94 1.56
CA PRO A 98 23.16 6.42 1.10
C PRO A 98 23.47 6.67 -0.37
N TRP A 99 22.47 6.93 -1.25
CA TRP A 99 22.76 7.16 -2.67
C TRP A 99 23.13 8.62 -2.94
N SER A 100 24.41 8.91 -3.01
CA SER A 100 24.92 10.26 -3.34
C SER A 100 25.52 10.36 -4.74
N LYS A 101 26.14 9.27 -5.22
CA LYS A 101 26.75 9.13 -6.54
C LYS A 101 26.11 8.00 -7.33
N LEU A 102 26.36 7.93 -8.65
CA LEU A 102 25.81 6.89 -9.52
C LEU A 102 26.20 5.48 -9.07
N GLU A 103 27.46 5.31 -8.70
CA GLU A 103 28.03 4.04 -8.24
C GLU A 103 27.49 3.55 -6.90
N ASP A 104 26.85 4.41 -6.10
CA ASP A 104 26.22 4.02 -4.85
C ASP A 104 24.93 3.23 -5.08
N ALA A 105 24.33 3.36 -6.26
CA ALA A 105 23.09 2.66 -6.63
C ALA A 105 23.43 1.40 -7.44
N PHE A 106 23.32 0.26 -6.79
CA PHE A 106 23.53 -1.06 -7.41
C PHE A 106 22.65 -2.12 -6.76
N VAL A 107 22.40 -3.19 -7.48
CA VAL A 107 21.72 -4.37 -6.95
C VAL A 107 22.72 -5.13 -6.10
N THR A 108 22.42 -5.28 -4.82
CA THR A 108 23.29 -5.98 -3.87
C THR A 108 23.09 -7.49 -3.99
N GLU A 109 24.19 -8.24 -4.02
CA GLU A 109 24.14 -9.70 -3.87
C GLU A 109 23.47 -10.09 -2.53
N ASN A 110 22.70 -11.17 -2.54
CA ASN A 110 21.98 -11.70 -1.37
C ASN A 110 21.03 -10.67 -0.70
N LEU A 111 20.42 -9.79 -1.51
CA LEU A 111 19.49 -8.79 -0.99
C LEU A 111 18.34 -9.40 -0.19
N LEU A 112 17.79 -10.51 -0.65
CA LEU A 112 16.64 -11.19 -0.04
C LEU A 112 17.00 -11.87 1.30
N ASP A 113 18.27 -12.17 1.53
CA ASP A 113 18.78 -12.79 2.77
C ASP A 113 19.11 -11.75 3.86
N ARG A 114 19.00 -10.46 3.55
CA ARG A 114 19.23 -9.38 4.52
C ARG A 114 18.07 -9.27 5.50
N GLU A 115 18.41 -9.07 6.77
CA GLU A 115 17.48 -9.18 7.91
C GLU A 115 16.11 -8.50 7.71
N PRO A 116 15.96 -7.25 7.27
CA PRO A 116 14.63 -6.66 7.12
C PRO A 116 13.77 -7.39 6.09
N ILE A 117 14.35 -7.86 4.98
CA ILE A 117 13.63 -8.57 3.91
C ILE A 117 13.40 -10.02 4.30
N GLU A 118 14.40 -10.72 4.84
CA GLU A 118 14.27 -12.11 5.29
C GLU A 118 13.18 -12.28 6.33
N VAL A 119 13.14 -11.41 7.36
CA VAL A 119 12.10 -11.42 8.40
C VAL A 119 10.72 -11.23 7.78
N TYR A 120 10.63 -10.32 6.82
CA TYR A 120 9.39 -10.00 6.14
C TYR A 120 8.88 -11.17 5.26
N LEU A 121 9.75 -11.81 4.48
CA LEU A 121 9.40 -12.99 3.67
C LEU A 121 8.94 -14.16 4.57
N LYS A 122 9.64 -14.40 5.69
CA LYS A 122 9.19 -15.37 6.70
C LYS A 122 7.80 -15.06 7.25
N ALA A 123 7.51 -13.77 7.52
CA ALA A 123 6.19 -13.37 8.00
C ALA A 123 5.10 -13.63 6.95
N LEU A 124 5.35 -13.35 5.67
CA LEU A 124 4.39 -13.65 4.60
C LEU A 124 4.09 -15.15 4.49
N ARG A 125 5.12 -16.01 4.55
CA ARG A 125 4.96 -17.47 4.57
C ARG A 125 4.08 -17.92 5.74
N ILE A 126 4.40 -17.50 6.95
CA ILE A 126 3.62 -17.82 8.15
C ILE A 126 2.17 -17.34 8.02
N ALA A 127 1.96 -16.12 7.51
CA ALA A 127 0.61 -15.59 7.31
C ALA A 127 -0.17 -16.41 6.28
N LYS A 128 0.47 -16.80 5.18
CA LYS A 128 -0.16 -17.61 4.16
C LYS A 128 -0.54 -19.02 4.67
N GLU A 129 0.34 -19.66 5.44
CA GLU A 129 0.07 -20.95 6.06
C GLU A 129 -1.11 -20.91 7.04
N ARG A 130 -1.22 -19.83 7.84
CA ARG A 130 -2.23 -19.74 8.92
C ARG A 130 -3.58 -19.17 8.46
N TYR A 131 -3.56 -18.25 7.52
CA TYR A 131 -4.73 -17.44 7.16
C TYR A 131 -5.11 -17.51 5.68
N GLY A 132 -4.19 -18.01 4.82
CA GLY A 132 -4.34 -17.92 3.37
C GLY A 132 -5.57 -18.63 2.77
N ASP A 133 -6.20 -19.56 3.49
CA ASP A 133 -7.45 -20.19 3.06
C ASP A 133 -8.68 -19.29 3.32
N LYS A 134 -8.60 -18.37 4.27
CA LYS A 134 -9.73 -17.57 4.77
C LYS A 134 -9.67 -16.13 4.29
N VAL A 135 -8.49 -15.48 4.36
CA VAL A 135 -8.29 -14.07 4.09
C VAL A 135 -7.21 -13.86 3.05
N ALA A 136 -7.33 -12.83 2.22
CA ALA A 136 -6.27 -12.51 1.25
C ALA A 136 -5.02 -11.97 1.98
N VAL A 137 -3.84 -12.48 1.58
CA VAL A 137 -2.55 -12.05 2.11
C VAL A 137 -1.88 -11.15 1.08
N LEU A 138 -1.67 -9.89 1.42
CA LEU A 138 -1.10 -8.88 0.53
C LEU A 138 0.32 -8.54 0.96
N GLY A 139 1.25 -8.65 0.01
CA GLY A 139 2.60 -8.13 0.16
C GLY A 139 2.70 -6.64 -0.19
N LYS A 140 3.91 -6.09 -0.09
CA LYS A 140 4.19 -4.71 -0.47
C LYS A 140 5.61 -4.53 -0.99
N VAL A 141 5.79 -3.54 -1.86
CA VAL A 141 7.08 -2.90 -2.16
C VAL A 141 6.88 -1.38 -2.21
N MET A 142 7.98 -0.64 -2.09
CA MET A 142 7.95 0.78 -2.43
C MET A 142 7.72 0.96 -3.94
N GLY A 143 7.27 2.16 -4.35
CA GLY A 143 7.37 2.56 -5.74
C GLY A 143 8.79 3.08 -6.05
N PRO A 144 9.21 3.10 -7.34
CA PRO A 144 10.57 3.45 -7.73
C PRO A 144 10.98 4.86 -7.29
N PHE A 145 10.11 5.83 -7.42
CA PHE A 145 10.42 7.18 -7.01
C PHE A 145 10.44 7.36 -5.50
N SER A 146 9.52 6.71 -4.79
CA SER A 146 9.54 6.66 -3.33
C SER A 146 10.83 6.05 -2.80
N MET A 147 11.34 5.01 -3.46
CA MET A 147 12.64 4.41 -3.16
C MET A 147 13.79 5.41 -3.37
N VAL A 148 13.80 6.14 -4.50
CA VAL A 148 14.81 7.16 -4.76
C VAL A 148 14.73 8.29 -3.73
N LEU A 149 13.54 8.71 -3.31
CA LEU A 149 13.39 9.70 -2.23
C LEU A 149 13.96 9.20 -0.90
N ALA A 150 13.79 7.93 -0.59
CA ALA A 150 14.35 7.32 0.61
C ALA A 150 15.89 7.23 0.52
N MET A 151 16.43 6.80 -0.62
CA MET A 151 17.85 6.53 -0.79
C MET A 151 18.72 7.76 -1.10
N HIS A 152 18.18 8.77 -1.80
CA HIS A 152 18.89 9.99 -2.22
C HIS A 152 18.47 11.25 -1.46
N GLY A 153 17.36 11.18 -0.73
CA GLY A 153 16.76 12.31 0.00
C GLY A 153 15.86 13.18 -0.88
N ILE A 154 14.76 13.66 -0.28
CA ILE A 154 13.72 14.43 -0.99
C ILE A 154 14.30 15.66 -1.69
N LYS A 155 15.06 16.50 -0.95
CA LYS A 155 15.64 17.74 -1.48
C LYS A 155 16.56 17.46 -2.66
N ASN A 156 17.48 16.53 -2.52
CA ASN A 156 18.47 16.19 -3.55
C ASN A 156 17.77 15.66 -4.79
N THR A 157 16.80 14.75 -4.62
CA THR A 157 16.04 14.16 -5.72
C THR A 157 15.30 15.24 -6.53
N LEU A 158 14.55 16.13 -5.85
CA LEU A 158 13.80 17.19 -6.55
C LEU A 158 14.72 18.20 -7.27
N VAL A 159 15.86 18.54 -6.69
CA VAL A 159 16.86 19.41 -7.34
C VAL A 159 17.47 18.70 -8.55
N ASN A 160 17.80 17.42 -8.42
CA ASN A 160 18.49 16.66 -9.47
C ASN A 160 17.58 16.19 -10.59
N LEU A 161 16.26 16.14 -10.40
CA LEU A 161 15.32 16.01 -11.52
C LEU A 161 15.53 17.08 -12.60
N ILE A 162 16.03 18.26 -12.21
CA ILE A 162 16.27 19.39 -13.12
C ILE A 162 17.77 19.52 -13.47
N LYS A 163 18.66 19.38 -12.49
CA LYS A 163 20.10 19.63 -12.68
C LYS A 163 20.85 18.43 -13.23
N GLU A 164 20.49 17.21 -12.81
CA GLU A 164 21.16 15.95 -13.15
C GLU A 164 20.10 14.86 -13.48
N PRO A 165 19.24 15.09 -14.52
CA PRO A 165 18.12 14.19 -14.80
C PRO A 165 18.56 12.75 -15.08
N GLU A 166 19.70 12.55 -15.73
CA GLU A 166 20.24 11.21 -16.02
C GLU A 166 20.63 10.44 -14.75
N LYS A 167 21.08 11.13 -13.72
CA LYS A 167 21.34 10.53 -12.41
C LYS A 167 20.06 10.00 -11.77
N ILE A 168 18.98 10.77 -11.83
CA ILE A 168 17.69 10.34 -11.29
C ILE A 168 17.11 9.19 -12.12
N ARG A 169 17.25 9.22 -13.46
CA ARG A 169 16.85 8.08 -14.32
C ARG A 169 17.61 6.81 -13.95
N HIS A 170 18.93 6.92 -13.72
CA HIS A 170 19.72 5.79 -13.27
C HIS A 170 19.23 5.23 -11.93
N PHE A 171 19.01 6.08 -10.93
CA PHE A 171 18.47 5.67 -9.62
C PHE A 171 17.11 5.00 -9.72
N ILE A 172 16.18 5.57 -10.49
CA ILE A 172 14.87 4.96 -10.74
C ILE A 172 15.02 3.59 -11.41
N ASN A 173 15.93 3.46 -12.38
CA ASN A 173 16.14 2.20 -13.08
C ASN A 173 16.67 1.10 -12.14
N VAL A 174 17.66 1.41 -11.30
CA VAL A 174 18.19 0.48 -10.29
C VAL A 174 17.12 0.13 -9.27
N ALA A 175 16.42 1.12 -8.72
CA ALA A 175 15.31 0.92 -7.78
C ALA A 175 14.24 -0.02 -8.37
N THR A 176 13.86 0.20 -9.64
CA THR A 176 12.86 -0.64 -10.33
C THR A 176 13.29 -2.12 -10.37
N GLY A 177 14.55 -2.40 -10.67
CA GLY A 177 15.09 -3.77 -10.69
C GLY A 177 15.02 -4.45 -9.32
N ILE A 178 15.46 -3.74 -8.28
CA ILE A 178 15.43 -4.20 -6.88
C ILE A 178 14.00 -4.51 -6.44
N LEU A 179 13.07 -3.60 -6.72
CA LEU A 179 11.67 -3.72 -6.29
C LEU A 179 10.95 -4.87 -7.01
N ILE A 180 11.26 -5.14 -8.27
CA ILE A 180 10.73 -6.30 -9.01
C ILE A 180 11.24 -7.61 -8.37
N GLU A 181 12.52 -7.69 -8.02
CA GLU A 181 13.10 -8.85 -7.34
C GLU A 181 12.40 -9.11 -6.00
N CYS A 182 12.30 -8.08 -5.14
CA CYS A 182 11.61 -8.17 -3.85
C CYS A 182 10.12 -8.53 -4.00
N ALA A 183 9.45 -7.99 -5.02
CA ALA A 183 8.06 -8.28 -5.30
C ALA A 183 7.83 -9.76 -5.69
N ASN A 184 8.69 -10.26 -6.58
CA ASN A 184 8.58 -11.64 -7.04
C ASN A 184 8.91 -12.66 -5.95
N ALA A 185 9.87 -12.35 -5.07
CA ALA A 185 10.15 -13.17 -3.89
C ALA A 185 8.92 -13.28 -2.96
N GLN A 186 8.13 -12.22 -2.82
CA GLN A 186 6.90 -12.25 -2.03
C GLN A 186 5.83 -13.15 -2.68
N PHE A 187 5.70 -13.13 -4.02
CA PHE A 187 4.81 -14.07 -4.71
C PHE A 187 5.27 -15.52 -4.57
N ASP A 188 6.57 -15.77 -4.49
CA ASP A 188 7.10 -17.11 -4.20
C ASP A 188 6.75 -17.61 -2.78
N GLU A 189 6.49 -16.69 -1.84
CA GLU A 189 5.90 -16.98 -0.51
C GLU A 189 4.38 -17.13 -0.54
N GLY A 190 3.74 -16.99 -1.70
CA GLY A 190 2.32 -17.30 -1.94
C GLY A 190 1.35 -16.16 -1.65
N ILE A 191 1.77 -14.90 -1.66
CA ILE A 191 0.84 -13.76 -1.53
C ILE A 191 -0.22 -13.75 -2.65
N ASP A 192 -1.38 -13.15 -2.37
CA ASP A 192 -2.50 -13.09 -3.32
C ASP A 192 -2.44 -11.84 -4.23
N ALA A 193 -1.90 -10.73 -3.73
CA ALA A 193 -1.67 -9.50 -4.48
C ALA A 193 -0.56 -8.66 -3.84
N LEU A 194 -0.01 -7.71 -4.60
CA LEU A 194 1.09 -6.85 -4.14
C LEU A 194 0.67 -5.38 -4.13
N ALA A 195 0.90 -4.70 -3.02
CA ALA A 195 0.79 -3.24 -2.93
C ALA A 195 2.09 -2.55 -3.38
N ILE A 196 1.99 -1.58 -4.28
CA ILE A 196 3.09 -0.69 -4.68
C ILE A 196 2.83 0.67 -4.06
N GLY A 197 3.61 1.03 -3.05
CA GLY A 197 3.49 2.30 -2.36
C GLY A 197 4.31 3.41 -3.03
N GLU A 198 3.70 4.20 -3.90
CA GLU A 198 4.36 5.29 -4.64
C GLU A 198 3.97 6.68 -4.09
N GLY A 199 3.86 6.80 -2.77
CA GLY A 199 3.47 8.06 -2.12
C GLY A 199 4.36 9.26 -2.47
N GLY A 200 5.64 9.01 -2.77
CA GLY A 200 6.59 10.04 -3.21
C GLY A 200 6.26 10.68 -4.55
N ALA A 201 5.50 10.02 -5.42
CA ALA A 201 5.04 10.57 -6.69
C ALA A 201 3.72 11.35 -6.58
N GLY A 202 3.32 11.78 -5.38
CA GLY A 202 2.07 12.49 -5.12
C GLY A 202 1.85 13.75 -5.96
N GLY A 203 0.60 14.24 -5.99
CA GLY A 203 0.18 15.36 -6.82
C GLY A 203 1.01 16.63 -6.68
N ASN A 204 1.53 16.87 -5.48
CA ASN A 204 2.32 18.06 -5.13
C ASN A 204 3.84 17.91 -5.40
N MET A 205 4.31 16.71 -5.74
CA MET A 205 5.74 16.41 -5.90
C MET A 205 6.19 16.44 -7.36
N LEU A 206 5.39 15.90 -8.27
CA LEU A 206 5.70 15.79 -9.68
C LEU A 206 4.57 16.35 -10.56
N SER A 207 4.93 17.10 -11.59
CA SER A 207 3.98 17.45 -12.64
C SER A 207 3.60 16.23 -13.50
N PRO A 208 2.47 16.26 -14.22
CA PRO A 208 2.12 15.18 -15.16
C PRO A 208 3.23 14.85 -16.16
N LYS A 209 3.88 15.88 -16.70
CA LYS A 209 5.01 15.73 -17.64
C LYS A 209 6.20 15.02 -16.99
N MET A 210 6.57 15.38 -15.76
CA MET A 210 7.67 14.73 -15.04
C MET A 210 7.34 13.27 -14.70
N HIS A 211 6.08 13.00 -14.34
CA HIS A 211 5.65 11.63 -14.10
C HIS A 211 5.76 10.78 -15.38
N GLU A 212 5.29 11.30 -16.51
CA GLU A 212 5.41 10.63 -17.81
C GLU A 212 6.87 10.38 -18.18
N GLU A 213 7.70 11.41 -18.02
CA GLU A 213 9.11 11.38 -18.45
C GLU A 213 9.98 10.47 -17.58
N PHE A 214 9.77 10.42 -16.27
CA PHE A 214 10.67 9.72 -15.34
C PHE A 214 10.09 8.41 -14.83
N LEU A 215 8.76 8.27 -14.69
CA LEU A 215 8.17 7.16 -13.94
C LEU A 215 7.31 6.20 -14.76
N LEU A 216 6.70 6.67 -15.86
CA LEU A 216 5.74 5.86 -16.59
C LEU A 216 6.32 4.53 -17.08
N ASP A 217 7.54 4.57 -17.63
CA ASP A 217 8.24 3.36 -18.08
C ASP A 217 8.64 2.45 -16.90
N ALA A 218 9.12 3.03 -15.81
CA ALA A 218 9.45 2.27 -14.60
C ALA A 218 8.22 1.54 -14.03
N HIS A 219 7.08 2.23 -13.93
CA HIS A 219 5.83 1.64 -13.50
C HIS A 219 5.35 0.52 -14.44
N ARG A 220 5.40 0.76 -15.76
CA ARG A 220 5.04 -0.28 -16.76
C ARG A 220 5.90 -1.52 -16.60
N ARG A 221 7.23 -1.37 -16.51
CA ARG A 221 8.16 -2.49 -16.31
C ARG A 221 7.90 -3.25 -15.00
N MET A 222 7.52 -2.57 -13.92
CA MET A 222 7.13 -3.23 -12.68
C MET A 222 5.89 -4.10 -12.92
N ILE A 223 4.82 -3.53 -13.47
CA ILE A 223 3.57 -4.25 -13.69
C ILE A 223 3.77 -5.46 -14.62
N GLU A 224 4.56 -5.33 -15.67
CA GLU A 224 4.83 -6.40 -16.64
C GLU A 224 5.69 -7.54 -16.09
N ARG A 225 6.59 -7.25 -15.12
CA ARG A 225 7.56 -8.23 -14.60
C ARG A 225 7.21 -8.82 -13.23
N ILE A 226 6.27 -8.24 -12.54
CA ILE A 226 5.77 -8.77 -11.29
C ILE A 226 4.81 -9.94 -11.58
N LYS A 227 4.97 -11.06 -10.87
CA LYS A 227 4.30 -12.35 -11.14
C LYS A 227 2.78 -12.35 -10.96
N GLY A 228 2.19 -11.36 -10.30
CA GLY A 228 0.76 -11.37 -9.97
C GLY A 228 0.13 -9.99 -9.91
N PRO A 229 -1.14 -9.90 -9.47
CA PRO A 229 -1.89 -8.66 -9.49
C PRO A 229 -1.29 -7.61 -8.57
N THR A 230 -1.27 -6.36 -9.05
CA THR A 230 -0.67 -5.23 -8.36
C THR A 230 -1.71 -4.15 -8.06
N ILE A 231 -1.60 -3.56 -6.86
CA ILE A 231 -2.42 -2.45 -6.40
C ILE A 231 -1.48 -1.26 -6.13
N MET A 232 -1.56 -0.21 -6.93
CA MET A 232 -0.71 0.96 -6.75
C MET A 232 -1.41 2.00 -5.88
N HIS A 233 -0.67 2.59 -4.93
CA HIS A 233 -1.11 3.74 -4.14
C HIS A 233 -0.24 4.96 -4.45
N ILE A 234 -0.86 6.08 -4.80
CA ILE A 234 -0.22 7.39 -4.92
C ILE A 234 -1.05 8.39 -4.13
N CYS A 235 -0.40 9.13 -3.21
CA CYS A 235 -1.06 10.11 -2.36
C CYS A 235 -1.49 11.39 -3.12
N GLY A 236 -2.55 12.04 -2.62
CA GLY A 236 -3.02 13.33 -3.11
C GLY A 236 -3.79 13.27 -4.42
N ASP A 237 -4.08 14.45 -4.96
CA ASP A 237 -4.81 14.56 -6.23
C ASP A 237 -3.88 14.28 -7.42
N ILE A 238 -4.12 13.14 -8.07
CA ILE A 238 -3.42 12.72 -9.28
C ILE A 238 -4.34 12.69 -10.51
N THR A 239 -5.51 13.30 -10.45
CA THR A 239 -6.47 13.34 -11.57
C THR A 239 -5.84 13.75 -12.91
N PRO A 240 -4.90 14.72 -12.98
CA PRO A 240 -4.25 15.09 -14.24
C PRO A 240 -3.36 13.98 -14.85
N ARG A 241 -3.06 12.92 -14.08
CA ARG A 241 -2.15 11.82 -14.49
C ARG A 241 -2.81 10.46 -14.59
N LEU A 242 -4.08 10.33 -14.23
CA LEU A 242 -4.81 9.06 -14.25
C LEU A 242 -4.80 8.41 -15.64
N HIS A 243 -4.82 9.22 -16.71
CA HIS A 243 -4.72 8.71 -18.08
C HIS A 243 -3.42 7.94 -18.33
N LEU A 244 -2.30 8.31 -17.70
CA LEU A 244 -1.02 7.60 -17.80
C LEU A 244 -1.11 6.23 -17.11
N LEU A 245 -1.68 6.17 -15.90
CA LEU A 245 -1.84 4.92 -15.14
C LEU A 245 -2.75 3.92 -15.88
N SER A 246 -3.71 4.41 -16.66
CA SER A 246 -4.60 3.54 -17.44
C SER A 246 -3.90 2.79 -18.58
N THR A 247 -2.63 3.09 -18.87
CA THR A 247 -1.83 2.49 -19.95
C THR A 247 -0.82 1.45 -19.51
N ILE A 248 -0.65 1.22 -18.19
CA ILE A 248 0.40 0.36 -17.64
C ILE A 248 -0.07 -1.04 -17.25
N GLY A 249 -1.36 -1.36 -17.38
CA GLY A 249 -1.89 -2.70 -17.06
C GLY A 249 -2.10 -2.95 -15.55
N LEU A 250 -2.29 -1.89 -14.76
CA LEU A 250 -2.52 -1.97 -13.33
C LEU A 250 -3.84 -2.72 -13.02
N ALA A 251 -3.82 -3.65 -12.07
CA ALA A 251 -5.02 -4.36 -11.65
C ALA A 251 -5.96 -3.45 -10.83
N CYS A 252 -5.41 -2.70 -9.88
CA CYS A 252 -6.19 -1.83 -9.00
C CYS A 252 -5.40 -0.57 -8.62
N PHE A 253 -6.10 0.55 -8.48
CA PHE A 253 -5.54 1.80 -7.98
C PHE A 253 -6.20 2.21 -6.66
N ASN A 254 -5.39 2.31 -5.59
CA ASN A 254 -5.83 2.87 -4.32
C ASN A 254 -5.65 4.39 -4.36
N PHE A 255 -6.77 5.11 -4.32
CA PHE A 255 -6.78 6.56 -4.46
C PHE A 255 -6.99 7.29 -3.13
N ASP A 256 -6.36 8.46 -3.06
CA ASP A 256 -6.40 9.35 -1.90
C ASP A 256 -7.78 10.04 -1.75
N TRP A 257 -8.13 10.44 -0.53
CA TRP A 257 -9.34 11.18 -0.21
C TRP A 257 -9.43 12.57 -0.90
N ALA A 258 -8.32 13.08 -1.43
CA ALA A 258 -8.30 14.30 -2.24
C ALA A 258 -9.10 14.19 -3.55
N ILE A 259 -9.39 12.96 -4.02
CA ILE A 259 -10.15 12.70 -5.24
C ILE A 259 -11.55 12.20 -4.85
N LYS A 260 -12.61 12.86 -5.34
CA LYS A 260 -13.97 12.40 -5.08
C LYS A 260 -14.23 11.03 -5.72
N PRO A 261 -14.92 10.08 -5.04
CA PRO A 261 -15.17 8.73 -5.55
C PRO A 261 -15.83 8.69 -6.94
N LYS A 262 -16.83 9.53 -7.19
CA LYS A 262 -17.48 9.64 -8.51
C LYS A 262 -16.52 10.06 -9.62
N VAL A 263 -15.65 11.04 -9.34
CA VAL A 263 -14.63 11.50 -10.28
C VAL A 263 -13.63 10.37 -10.59
N MET A 264 -13.19 9.63 -9.56
CA MET A 264 -12.29 8.50 -9.77
C MET A 264 -12.96 7.40 -10.62
N ARG A 265 -14.24 7.07 -10.37
CA ARG A 265 -14.99 6.09 -11.16
C ARG A 265 -15.09 6.51 -12.63
N GLU A 266 -15.38 7.77 -12.91
CA GLU A 266 -15.45 8.31 -14.29
C GLU A 266 -14.09 8.27 -14.98
N LEU A 267 -13.02 8.68 -14.30
CA LEU A 267 -11.68 8.76 -14.87
C LEU A 267 -11.00 7.40 -15.06
N SER A 268 -11.30 6.42 -14.20
CA SER A 268 -10.76 5.05 -14.32
C SER A 268 -11.26 4.35 -15.60
N ARG A 269 -12.45 4.73 -16.06
CA ARG A 269 -13.08 4.16 -17.30
C ARG A 269 -13.08 2.62 -17.33
N GLY A 270 -13.07 1.96 -16.18
CA GLY A 270 -12.96 0.50 -16.08
C GLY A 270 -11.63 -0.10 -16.52
N LYS A 271 -10.58 0.70 -16.69
CA LYS A 271 -9.25 0.23 -17.09
C LYS A 271 -8.50 -0.46 -15.95
N PHE A 272 -8.86 -0.17 -14.73
CA PHE A 272 -8.39 -0.80 -13.49
C PHE A 272 -9.48 -0.70 -12.44
N ARG A 273 -9.41 -1.56 -11.42
CA ARG A 273 -10.28 -1.48 -10.24
C ARG A 273 -9.91 -0.29 -9.39
N ILE A 274 -10.86 0.26 -8.66
CA ILE A 274 -10.62 1.40 -7.78
C ILE A 274 -10.83 0.99 -6.32
N MET A 275 -9.89 1.39 -5.48
CA MET A 275 -9.86 1.09 -4.05
C MET A 275 -9.71 2.40 -3.29
N GLY A 276 -10.52 2.67 -2.31
CA GLY A 276 -10.42 3.91 -1.53
C GLY A 276 -11.72 4.23 -0.80
N ASN A 277 -11.87 5.47 -0.36
CA ASN A 277 -10.84 6.50 -0.12
C ASN A 277 -11.18 7.26 1.17
N ILE A 278 -11.47 6.49 2.23
CA ILE A 278 -11.88 7.09 3.49
C ILE A 278 -10.80 8.03 4.02
N ASN A 279 -11.19 9.26 4.37
CA ASN A 279 -10.26 10.29 4.82
C ASN A 279 -9.57 9.87 6.12
N THR A 280 -8.24 9.78 6.07
CA THR A 280 -7.43 9.32 7.22
C THR A 280 -7.39 10.31 8.36
N SER A 281 -7.57 11.61 8.10
CA SER A 281 -7.73 12.63 9.16
C SER A 281 -9.06 12.46 9.88
N ASP A 282 -10.13 12.13 9.16
CA ASP A 282 -11.43 11.85 9.77
C ASP A 282 -11.42 10.52 10.51
N LEU A 283 -10.73 9.49 10.00
CA LEU A 283 -10.50 8.24 10.74
C LEU A 283 -9.84 8.48 12.09
N LEU A 284 -8.95 9.48 12.18
CA LEU A 284 -8.30 9.84 13.44
C LEU A 284 -9.18 10.70 14.35
N MET A 285 -9.91 11.67 13.80
CA MET A 285 -10.47 12.80 14.56
C MET A 285 -12.00 12.86 14.58
N ALA A 286 -12.68 12.26 13.62
CA ALA A 286 -14.12 12.35 13.50
C ALA A 286 -14.86 11.24 14.27
N SER A 287 -16.20 11.36 14.36
CA SER A 287 -17.04 10.31 14.92
C SER A 287 -17.27 9.16 13.92
N PRO A 288 -17.61 7.94 14.40
CA PRO A 288 -17.94 6.80 13.56
C PRO A 288 -19.01 7.11 12.48
N ASP A 289 -20.00 7.95 12.79
CA ASP A 289 -21.06 8.31 11.83
C ASP A 289 -20.54 9.09 10.62
N VAL A 290 -19.45 9.87 10.77
CA VAL A 290 -18.80 10.54 9.65
C VAL A 290 -18.14 9.51 8.74
N ILE A 291 -17.49 8.52 9.33
CA ILE A 291 -16.84 7.44 8.59
C ILE A 291 -17.87 6.59 7.84
N GLU A 292 -18.98 6.22 8.50
CA GLU A 292 -20.08 5.46 7.86
C GLU A 292 -20.62 6.21 6.64
N ARG A 293 -20.82 7.53 6.71
CA ARG A 293 -21.26 8.34 5.55
C ARG A 293 -20.25 8.30 4.40
N GLN A 294 -18.95 8.41 4.67
CA GLN A 294 -17.92 8.32 3.62
C GLN A 294 -17.91 6.94 2.97
N VAL A 295 -18.08 5.87 3.74
CA VAL A 295 -18.19 4.51 3.18
C VAL A 295 -19.39 4.41 2.25
N VAL A 296 -20.56 4.91 2.66
CA VAL A 296 -21.77 4.90 1.81
C VAL A 296 -21.55 5.71 0.53
N GLU A 297 -20.91 6.89 0.59
CA GLU A 297 -20.57 7.69 -0.59
C GLU A 297 -19.69 6.90 -1.58
N ASN A 298 -18.70 6.16 -1.07
CA ASN A 298 -17.85 5.30 -1.89
C ASN A 298 -18.64 4.16 -2.55
N LEU A 299 -19.51 3.49 -1.78
CA LEU A 299 -20.37 2.40 -2.26
C LEU A 299 -21.34 2.88 -3.35
N GLU A 300 -21.96 4.04 -3.17
CA GLU A 300 -22.86 4.66 -4.15
C GLU A 300 -22.14 5.13 -5.42
N ALA A 301 -20.88 5.52 -5.30
CA ALA A 301 -20.03 5.84 -6.43
C ALA A 301 -19.51 4.59 -7.17
N GLY A 302 -19.75 3.40 -6.64
CA GLY A 302 -19.31 2.13 -7.24
C GLY A 302 -17.81 1.85 -7.06
N VAL A 303 -17.22 2.26 -5.93
CA VAL A 303 -15.83 1.87 -5.59
C VAL A 303 -15.79 0.35 -5.39
N ASP A 304 -14.83 -0.32 -6.02
CA ASP A 304 -14.77 -1.78 -6.06
C ASP A 304 -14.33 -2.37 -4.71
N ILE A 305 -13.40 -1.71 -4.01
CA ILE A 305 -12.83 -2.13 -2.73
C ILE A 305 -12.83 -0.93 -1.77
N ILE A 306 -13.51 -1.03 -0.65
CA ILE A 306 -13.50 0.04 0.36
C ILE A 306 -12.17 0.01 1.13
N SER A 307 -11.58 1.18 1.32
CA SER A 307 -10.25 1.31 1.90
C SER A 307 -10.05 2.68 2.56
N PRO A 308 -9.20 2.81 3.56
CA PRO A 308 -8.59 4.09 3.87
C PRO A 308 -7.86 4.69 2.66
N GLY A 309 -7.88 6.01 2.52
CA GLY A 309 -7.25 6.71 1.40
C GLY A 309 -5.72 6.83 1.50
N CYS A 310 -5.13 6.57 2.65
CA CYS A 310 -3.68 6.61 2.89
C CYS A 310 -3.33 5.87 4.21
N ALA A 311 -2.09 6.02 4.70
CA ALA A 311 -1.61 5.44 5.96
C ALA A 311 -2.42 5.95 7.17
N ILE A 312 -2.67 5.04 8.10
CA ILE A 312 -3.41 5.30 9.34
C ILE A 312 -2.44 5.60 10.47
N SER A 313 -2.73 6.65 11.23
CA SER A 313 -2.00 6.94 12.47
C SER A 313 -2.18 5.79 13.48
N PRO A 314 -1.14 5.36 14.18
CA PRO A 314 -1.29 4.38 15.27
C PRO A 314 -2.23 4.84 16.40
N THR A 315 -2.49 6.13 16.52
CA THR A 315 -3.44 6.70 17.49
C THR A 315 -4.90 6.73 17.02
N CYS A 316 -5.19 6.21 15.81
CA CYS A 316 -6.55 6.09 15.30
C CYS A 316 -7.37 5.12 16.16
N PRO A 317 -8.60 5.50 16.60
CA PRO A 317 -9.44 4.61 17.39
C PRO A 317 -9.99 3.46 16.53
N ASN A 318 -9.93 2.24 17.06
CA ASN A 318 -10.48 1.06 16.38
C ASN A 318 -11.98 1.18 16.09
N SER A 319 -12.72 1.96 16.87
CA SER A 319 -14.14 2.23 16.65
C SER A 319 -14.43 2.85 15.29
N ASN A 320 -13.54 3.71 14.80
CA ASN A 320 -13.67 4.34 13.48
C ASN A 320 -13.33 3.34 12.36
N LEU A 321 -12.34 2.48 12.56
CA LEU A 321 -11.99 1.43 11.60
C LEU A 321 -13.09 0.37 11.50
N THR A 322 -13.68 -0.05 12.62
CA THR A 322 -14.83 -0.98 12.62
C THR A 322 -16.12 -0.34 12.12
N ALA A 323 -16.25 0.99 12.15
CA ALA A 323 -17.37 1.68 11.52
C ALA A 323 -17.41 1.46 9.99
N MET A 324 -16.23 1.26 9.36
CA MET A 324 -16.17 0.96 7.93
C MET A 324 -16.84 -0.39 7.60
N SER A 325 -16.51 -1.46 8.33
CA SER A 325 -17.13 -2.79 8.12
C SER A 325 -18.64 -2.75 8.41
N ARG A 326 -19.05 -2.13 9.51
CA ARG A 326 -20.48 -1.98 9.85
C ARG A 326 -21.27 -1.20 8.78
N ALA A 327 -20.68 -0.16 8.20
CA ALA A 327 -21.35 0.61 7.14
C ALA A 327 -21.57 -0.23 5.88
N ILE A 328 -20.61 -1.08 5.50
CA ILE A 328 -20.76 -2.00 4.36
C ILE A 328 -21.91 -3.00 4.64
N GLU A 329 -21.92 -3.64 5.81
CA GLU A 329 -22.97 -4.59 6.20
C GLU A 329 -24.36 -3.95 6.14
N ARG A 330 -24.55 -2.81 6.79
CA ARG A 330 -25.83 -2.07 6.78
C ARG A 330 -26.26 -1.61 5.38
N TRP A 331 -25.31 -1.34 4.48
CA TRP A 331 -25.64 -0.96 3.11
C TRP A 331 -26.14 -2.16 2.30
N VAL A 332 -25.57 -3.35 2.51
CA VAL A 332 -26.02 -4.61 1.87
C VAL A 332 -27.42 -4.97 2.35
N ASP A 333 -27.66 -4.94 3.68
CA ASP A 333 -28.97 -5.24 4.27
C ASP A 333 -30.07 -4.32 3.72
N ARG A 334 -29.75 -3.05 3.48
CA ARG A 334 -30.69 -2.09 2.88
C ARG A 334 -31.02 -2.38 1.41
N LYS A 335 -30.08 -2.97 0.66
CA LYS A 335 -30.28 -3.31 -0.76
C LYS A 335 -31.01 -4.63 -0.96
N ASN A 336 -30.92 -5.53 0.00
CA ASN A 336 -31.54 -6.84 0.00
C ASN A 336 -32.46 -6.97 1.24
N PRO A 337 -33.54 -6.17 1.35
CA PRO A 337 -34.53 -6.39 2.40
C PRO A 337 -35.22 -7.74 2.13
N ASP A 338 -35.23 -8.64 3.14
CA ASP A 338 -35.94 -9.94 3.11
C ASP A 338 -37.41 -9.79 2.67
#